data_3c511dbeb717d30e848fa476244ac6fc
#
_entry.id   3c511dbeb717d30e848fa476244ac6fc
#
_cell.length_a   1.000
_cell.length_b   1.000
_cell.length_c   1.000
_cell.angle_alpha   90.00
_cell.angle_beta   90.00
_cell.angle_gamma   90.00
#
_symmetry.space_group_name_H-M   'P 1'
#
loop_
_entity.id
_entity.type
_entity.pdbx_description
1 polymer ?
#
loop_
_entity_poly.entity_id
_entity_poly.type
_entity_poly.pdbx_seq_one_letter_code
_entity_poly.pdbx_strand_id
1 'polypeptide(L)'
;MREYPRVVLILLATVLALWLVLGYWPLSGGSRFALSLCISLICGAALWRQWRHVQRADIVSTQVEESSLPPETFQGAVVLVCGDTSSLFSQEAAHRETRQAWYLRAENAEHLLLLAQYLAKARPSIVSQVSVLLAVMPEQHHSAELLAQSLRGWRRSITQCRVWLNGLPPVWSVSWVSPPDSECQEETRWFTVTPDLPGIRVRQSSHVPLPPDDWQREAGSDPSRLYHTLWLDSVLTLTEHHVFRPLSSRQGELPALKLCASGICLTPVSAVADNLWQQQIEEITTLPTACAHVSGMSSLPDVLLPYLPRRQGVSRRMQDLRLAAGICFLFLVLAMLASFVNNQRLVRSVGDHLAVYHRLSGTPFAPKLQAQQRLRADSRLLDDWLRRGEPLRYGLGLYQGMRLIPHVEAAISDWTPPPPPRPIVKKIIRGPQTVRLDSMSLFDTGKWQLKPGSTKLLVNSLVGIKAKPGWLIVVAGHTDSTGDDKSNQVLSL
;
A
#
# COMPACT_ATOMS: atom_id res chain seq x y z
N MET A 1 11.92 9.03 15.03
CA MET A 1 11.74 7.59 14.70
C MET A 1 10.29 7.15 14.40
N ARG A 2 9.29 8.05 14.32
CA ARG A 2 7.85 7.67 14.38
C ARG A 2 7.10 7.61 13.04
N GLU A 3 7.74 7.96 11.91
CA GLU A 3 7.12 7.94 10.56
C GLU A 3 7.53 6.72 9.71
N TYR A 4 8.35 5.82 10.27
CA TYR A 4 8.83 4.61 9.58
C TYR A 4 7.74 3.68 9.03
N PRO A 5 6.58 3.46 9.71
CA PRO A 5 5.63 2.47 9.19
C PRO A 5 5.03 2.87 7.84
N ARG A 6 4.75 4.15 7.59
CA ARG A 6 4.21 4.61 6.29
C ARG A 6 5.24 4.55 5.17
N VAL A 7 6.49 4.92 5.46
CA VAL A 7 7.61 4.79 4.52
C VAL A 7 7.82 3.31 4.17
N VAL A 8 7.79 2.42 5.18
CA VAL A 8 7.89 0.97 4.98
C VAL A 8 6.75 0.43 4.13
N LEU A 9 5.50 0.90 4.32
CA LEU A 9 4.36 0.50 3.50
C LEU A 9 4.50 0.94 2.03
N ILE A 10 4.99 2.17 1.79
CA ILE A 10 5.26 2.66 0.43
C ILE A 10 6.35 1.82 -0.24
N LEU A 11 7.44 1.54 0.47
CA LEU A 11 8.52 0.68 -0.03
C LEU A 11 8.04 -0.75 -0.29
N LEU A 12 7.27 -1.34 0.62
CA LEU A 12 6.68 -2.67 0.45
C LEU A 12 5.82 -2.72 -0.82
N ALA A 13 4.90 -1.76 -0.98
CA ALA A 13 4.05 -1.69 -2.16
C ALA A 13 4.87 -1.55 -3.46
N THR A 14 5.94 -0.74 -3.43
CA THR A 14 6.82 -0.53 -4.58
C THR A 14 7.58 -1.79 -4.95
N VAL A 15 8.19 -2.47 -3.97
CA VAL A 15 8.93 -3.73 -4.18
C VAL A 15 8.01 -4.80 -4.74
N LEU A 16 6.82 -4.97 -4.18
CA LEU A 16 5.84 -5.95 -4.66
C LEU A 16 5.35 -5.61 -6.08
N ALA A 17 5.09 -4.33 -6.39
CA ALA A 17 4.70 -3.89 -7.72
C ALA A 17 5.80 -4.13 -8.77
N LEU A 18 7.06 -3.83 -8.44
CA LEU A 18 8.21 -4.13 -9.29
C LEU A 18 8.37 -5.64 -9.50
N TRP A 19 8.23 -6.42 -8.43
CA TRP A 19 8.30 -7.89 -8.53
C TRP A 19 7.19 -8.45 -9.41
N LEU A 20 5.98 -7.91 -9.33
CA LEU A 20 4.87 -8.30 -10.20
C LEU A 20 5.20 -8.03 -11.68
N VAL A 21 5.70 -6.84 -12.01
CA VAL A 21 6.01 -6.44 -13.39
C VAL A 21 7.19 -7.23 -13.96
N LEU A 22 8.25 -7.42 -13.17
CA LEU A 22 9.47 -8.07 -13.64
C LEU A 22 9.36 -9.60 -13.65
N GLY A 23 8.68 -10.18 -12.65
CA GLY A 23 8.64 -11.62 -12.42
C GLY A 23 7.48 -12.34 -13.08
N TYR A 24 6.29 -11.75 -13.08
CA TYR A 24 5.06 -12.45 -13.46
C TYR A 24 4.52 -12.07 -14.84
N TRP A 25 4.65 -10.82 -15.25
CA TRP A 25 4.03 -10.36 -16.50
C TRP A 25 4.95 -10.53 -17.70
N PRO A 26 4.47 -11.17 -18.78
CA PRO A 26 5.23 -11.39 -20.02
C PRO A 26 5.21 -10.13 -20.88
N LEU A 27 5.82 -9.05 -20.40
CA LEU A 27 5.92 -7.77 -21.09
C LEU A 27 7.17 -7.71 -21.96
N SER A 28 7.14 -6.90 -23.01
CA SER A 28 8.33 -6.58 -23.82
C SER A 28 9.35 -5.80 -22.99
N GLY A 29 10.63 -5.83 -23.36
CA GLY A 29 11.68 -5.11 -22.62
C GLY A 29 11.40 -3.62 -22.43
N GLY A 30 10.89 -2.95 -23.48
CA GLY A 30 10.52 -1.53 -23.44
C GLY A 30 9.37 -1.25 -22.49
N SER A 31 8.30 -2.07 -22.51
CA SER A 31 7.15 -1.89 -21.60
C SER A 31 7.50 -2.20 -20.14
N ARG A 32 8.38 -3.18 -19.87
CA ARG A 32 8.91 -3.43 -18.54
C ARG A 32 9.67 -2.23 -17.99
N PHE A 33 10.55 -1.65 -18.81
CA PHE A 33 11.31 -0.48 -18.40
C PHE A 33 10.39 0.71 -18.12
N ALA A 34 9.44 1.01 -19.02
CA ALA A 34 8.50 2.11 -18.86
C ALA A 34 7.66 1.97 -17.56
N LEU A 35 7.09 0.78 -17.32
CA LEU A 35 6.30 0.53 -16.10
C LEU A 35 7.15 0.59 -14.83
N SER A 36 8.36 0.04 -14.84
CA SER A 36 9.26 0.10 -13.69
C SER A 36 9.66 1.55 -13.38
N LEU A 37 9.90 2.36 -14.41
CA LEU A 37 10.16 3.79 -14.25
C LEU A 37 8.96 4.54 -13.65
N CYS A 38 7.74 4.29 -14.18
CA CYS A 38 6.52 4.88 -13.63
C CYS A 38 6.32 4.52 -12.16
N ILE A 39 6.49 3.25 -11.77
CA ILE A 39 6.37 2.79 -10.38
C ILE A 39 7.39 3.52 -9.50
N SER A 40 8.63 3.65 -9.95
CA SER A 40 9.70 4.34 -9.22
C SER A 40 9.41 5.83 -9.06
N LEU A 41 8.88 6.50 -10.09
CA LEU A 41 8.47 7.90 -10.01
C LEU A 41 7.31 8.12 -9.05
N ILE A 42 6.30 7.24 -9.06
CA ILE A 42 5.17 7.30 -8.11
C ILE A 42 5.68 7.11 -6.68
N CYS A 43 6.59 6.16 -6.46
CA CYS A 43 7.25 5.96 -5.16
C CYS A 43 7.99 7.22 -4.71
N GLY A 44 8.82 7.80 -5.57
CA GLY A 44 9.55 9.04 -5.28
C GLY A 44 8.61 10.20 -4.93
N ALA A 45 7.53 10.38 -5.69
CA ALA A 45 6.52 11.41 -5.42
C ALA A 45 5.79 11.17 -4.08
N ALA A 46 5.44 9.91 -3.76
CA ALA A 46 4.81 9.55 -2.49
C ALA A 46 5.74 9.80 -1.30
N LEU A 47 7.01 9.41 -1.40
CA LEU A 47 8.01 9.65 -0.36
C LEU A 47 8.29 11.15 -0.18
N TRP A 48 8.39 11.93 -1.26
CA TRP A 48 8.57 13.37 -1.21
C TRP A 48 7.36 14.09 -0.57
N ARG A 49 6.13 13.66 -0.93
CA ARG A 49 4.91 14.17 -0.30
C ARG A 49 4.88 13.86 1.20
N GLN A 50 5.26 12.64 1.59
CA GLN A 50 5.36 12.24 2.99
C GLN A 50 6.40 13.08 3.74
N TRP A 51 7.57 13.29 3.16
CA TRP A 51 8.65 14.11 3.74
C TRP A 51 8.22 15.56 3.94
N ARG A 52 7.54 16.17 2.93
CA ARG A 52 6.97 17.52 3.08
C ARG A 52 5.91 17.62 4.18
N HIS A 53 5.08 16.60 4.35
CA HIS A 53 4.12 16.54 5.45
C HIS A 53 4.81 16.52 6.82
N VAL A 54 5.91 15.80 6.95
CA VAL A 54 6.69 15.74 8.19
C VAL A 54 7.31 17.09 8.50
N GLN A 55 7.95 17.74 7.55
CA GLN A 55 8.57 19.05 7.75
C GLN A 55 7.57 20.14 8.15
N ARG A 56 6.38 20.16 7.53
CA ARG A 56 5.32 21.12 7.91
C ARG A 56 4.79 20.88 9.33
N ALA A 57 4.79 19.62 9.79
CA ALA A 57 4.35 19.26 11.12
C ALA A 57 5.38 19.65 12.21
N ASP A 58 6.67 19.76 11.90
CA ASP A 58 7.70 20.12 12.87
C ASP A 58 7.70 21.63 13.21
N ILE A 59 7.24 22.49 12.30
CA ILE A 59 7.12 23.96 12.54
C ILE A 59 6.04 24.27 13.58
N VAL A 60 5.00 23.44 13.69
CA VAL A 60 3.86 23.63 14.62
C VAL A 60 4.17 23.14 16.05
N SER A 61 5.20 22.33 16.23
CA SER A 61 5.52 21.72 17.53
C SER A 61 6.17 22.67 18.56
N THR A 62 6.51 23.87 18.18
CA THR A 62 7.18 24.87 19.05
C THR A 62 6.24 25.63 19.99
N GLN A 63 4.90 25.49 19.85
CA GLN A 63 3.92 26.27 20.60
C GLN A 63 3.26 25.54 21.78
N VAL A 64 3.48 24.24 21.95
CA VAL A 64 2.92 23.46 23.06
C VAL A 64 4.07 22.89 23.91
N GLU A 65 4.07 23.23 25.19
CA GLU A 65 5.06 22.71 26.14
C GLU A 65 4.89 21.19 26.31
N GLU A 66 5.95 20.43 26.08
CA GLU A 66 5.95 18.97 26.25
C GLU A 66 5.66 18.54 27.70
N SER A 67 5.96 19.39 28.67
CA SER A 67 5.69 19.22 30.10
C SER A 67 4.20 19.19 30.44
N SER A 68 3.34 19.80 29.61
CA SER A 68 1.89 19.83 29.84
C SER A 68 1.19 18.52 29.43
N LEU A 69 1.85 17.64 28.68
CA LEU A 69 1.24 16.41 28.16
C LEU A 69 1.26 15.26 29.17
N PRO A 70 0.24 14.38 29.14
CA PRO A 70 0.24 13.17 29.94
C PRO A 70 1.43 12.23 29.56
N PRO A 71 2.01 11.51 30.53
CA PRO A 71 3.06 10.53 30.26
C PRO A 71 2.57 9.41 29.31
N GLU A 72 3.49 8.75 28.60
CA GLU A 72 3.11 7.69 27.64
C GLU A 72 2.40 6.49 28.29
N THR A 73 2.65 6.27 29.58
CA THR A 73 2.07 5.19 30.39
C THR A 73 0.72 5.54 30.99
N PHE A 74 0.22 6.76 30.78
CA PHE A 74 -1.04 7.21 31.36
C PHE A 74 -2.21 6.42 30.76
N GLN A 75 -3.05 5.84 31.63
CA GLN A 75 -4.20 5.00 31.26
C GLN A 75 -5.55 5.66 31.56
N GLY A 76 -5.56 6.86 32.15
CA GLY A 76 -6.75 7.64 32.46
C GLY A 76 -7.35 8.33 31.24
N ALA A 77 -8.46 9.04 31.47
CA ALA A 77 -9.07 9.87 30.43
C ALA A 77 -8.22 11.13 30.16
N VAL A 78 -8.09 11.51 28.89
CA VAL A 78 -7.49 12.80 28.48
C VAL A 78 -8.59 13.70 28.01
N VAL A 79 -8.77 14.83 28.69
CA VAL A 79 -9.87 15.77 28.44
C VAL A 79 -9.32 17.06 27.88
N LEU A 80 -9.70 17.41 26.65
CA LEU A 80 -9.45 18.75 26.08
C LEU A 80 -10.58 19.67 26.54
N VAL A 81 -10.26 20.65 27.37
CA VAL A 81 -11.24 21.58 27.92
C VAL A 81 -11.32 22.83 27.07
N CYS A 82 -12.50 23.12 26.54
CA CYS A 82 -12.84 24.24 25.68
C CYS A 82 -13.89 25.14 26.35
N GLY A 83 -14.01 26.39 25.92
CA GLY A 83 -14.98 27.35 26.44
C GLY A 83 -14.42 28.13 27.64
N ASP A 84 -15.20 28.22 28.69
CA ASP A 84 -14.90 29.07 29.86
C ASP A 84 -13.96 28.28 30.80
N THR A 85 -12.69 28.53 30.68
CA THR A 85 -11.64 27.75 31.41
C THR A 85 -11.05 28.54 32.59
N SER A 86 -11.36 29.81 32.73
CA SER A 86 -10.76 30.73 33.71
C SER A 86 -10.94 30.29 35.16
N SER A 87 -12.10 29.74 35.53
CA SER A 87 -12.38 29.22 36.87
C SER A 87 -11.98 27.77 37.09
N LEU A 88 -11.60 27.04 36.02
CA LEU A 88 -11.20 25.63 36.08
C LEU A 88 -9.69 25.48 36.22
N PHE A 89 -8.92 26.42 35.73
CA PHE A 89 -7.45 26.39 35.71
C PHE A 89 -6.91 27.66 36.39
N SER A 90 -5.75 27.54 37.04
CA SER A 90 -4.99 28.72 37.41
C SER A 90 -4.50 29.49 36.16
N GLN A 91 -4.21 30.77 36.28
CA GLN A 91 -3.86 31.61 35.12
C GLN A 91 -2.69 31.08 34.29
N GLU A 92 -1.72 30.45 34.93
CA GLU A 92 -0.50 29.93 34.28
C GLU A 92 -0.59 28.44 33.95
N ALA A 93 -1.61 27.70 34.42
CA ALA A 93 -1.66 26.26 34.23
C ALA A 93 -2.24 25.88 32.88
N ALA A 94 -1.43 25.22 32.06
CA ALA A 94 -1.87 24.63 30.80
C ALA A 94 -2.62 23.29 31.00
N HIS A 95 -2.44 22.63 32.13
CA HIS A 95 -3.10 21.37 32.47
C HIS A 95 -3.47 21.27 33.94
N ARG A 96 -4.37 20.36 34.24
CA ARG A 96 -4.75 19.99 35.62
C ARG A 96 -4.94 18.47 35.66
N GLU A 97 -4.28 17.85 36.61
CA GLU A 97 -4.31 16.40 36.81
C GLU A 97 -5.26 16.03 37.93
N THR A 98 -6.01 14.96 37.73
CA THR A 98 -6.78 14.26 38.77
C THR A 98 -6.40 12.78 38.80
N ARG A 99 -6.92 12.04 39.76
CA ARG A 99 -6.67 10.59 39.81
C ARG A 99 -7.21 9.82 38.58
N GLN A 100 -8.21 10.36 37.90
CA GLN A 100 -8.93 9.68 36.84
C GLN A 100 -8.63 10.25 35.45
N ALA A 101 -8.23 11.54 35.38
CA ALA A 101 -8.06 12.23 34.10
C ALA A 101 -6.95 13.27 34.10
N TRP A 102 -6.50 13.56 32.90
CA TRP A 102 -5.60 14.66 32.56
C TRP A 102 -6.36 15.69 31.73
N TYR A 103 -6.61 16.87 32.33
CA TYR A 103 -7.34 17.95 31.70
C TYR A 103 -6.36 18.93 31.07
N LEU A 104 -6.50 19.18 29.76
CA LEU A 104 -5.68 20.10 28.99
C LEU A 104 -6.52 21.33 28.61
N ARG A 105 -6.04 22.51 28.94
CA ARG A 105 -6.69 23.76 28.65
C ARG A 105 -6.52 24.15 27.17
N ALA A 106 -7.61 24.35 26.45
CA ALA A 106 -7.62 24.99 25.14
C ALA A 106 -8.02 26.46 25.32
N GLU A 107 -7.10 27.38 25.08
CA GLU A 107 -7.34 28.82 25.27
C GLU A 107 -8.28 29.39 24.22
N ASN A 108 -8.15 28.90 22.99
CA ASN A 108 -8.98 29.31 21.87
C ASN A 108 -9.22 28.14 20.91
N ALA A 109 -10.10 28.37 19.94
CA ALA A 109 -10.51 27.37 18.96
C ALA A 109 -9.34 26.84 18.07
N GLU A 110 -8.32 27.66 17.82
CA GLU A 110 -7.11 27.29 17.07
C GLU A 110 -6.16 26.45 17.94
N HIS A 111 -5.99 26.84 19.21
CA HIS A 111 -5.17 26.10 20.17
C HIS A 111 -5.70 24.67 20.40
N LEU A 112 -7.02 24.47 20.37
CA LEU A 112 -7.60 23.12 20.41
C LEU A 112 -7.11 22.24 19.26
N LEU A 113 -7.02 22.79 18.04
CA LEU A 113 -6.52 22.04 16.88
C LEU A 113 -5.04 21.70 17.03
N LEU A 114 -4.25 22.66 17.56
CA LEU A 114 -2.83 22.46 17.83
C LEU A 114 -2.61 21.36 18.88
N LEU A 115 -3.38 21.39 19.99
CA LEU A 115 -3.35 20.35 21.02
C LEU A 115 -3.72 18.97 20.45
N ALA A 116 -4.80 18.88 19.66
CA ALA A 116 -5.22 17.63 19.03
C ALA A 116 -4.14 17.08 18.06
N GLN A 117 -3.53 17.96 17.27
CA GLN A 117 -2.45 17.61 16.34
C GLN A 117 -1.20 17.13 17.10
N TYR A 118 -0.82 17.86 18.14
CA TYR A 118 0.35 17.55 18.94
C TYR A 118 0.19 16.26 19.73
N LEU A 119 -0.96 16.03 20.39
CA LEU A 119 -1.32 14.76 21.04
C LEU A 119 -1.25 13.59 20.07
N ALA A 120 -1.82 13.74 18.88
CA ALA A 120 -1.80 12.70 17.86
C ALA A 120 -0.38 12.36 17.39
N LYS A 121 0.52 13.34 17.37
CA LYS A 121 1.92 13.18 16.97
C LYS A 121 2.78 12.66 18.13
N ALA A 122 2.69 13.29 19.32
CA ALA A 122 3.55 13.00 20.46
C ALA A 122 3.12 11.74 21.20
N ARG A 123 1.81 11.50 21.35
CA ARG A 123 1.23 10.41 22.16
C ARG A 123 0.14 9.64 21.44
N PRO A 124 0.44 8.94 20.32
CA PRO A 124 -0.55 8.24 19.50
C PRO A 124 -1.29 7.12 20.24
N SER A 125 -0.73 6.56 21.30
CA SER A 125 -1.36 5.54 22.15
C SER A 125 -2.55 6.09 22.94
N ILE A 126 -2.53 7.37 23.31
CA ILE A 126 -3.51 8.02 24.17
C ILE A 126 -4.68 8.61 23.36
N VAL A 127 -4.56 8.75 22.03
CA VAL A 127 -5.58 9.36 21.17
C VAL A 127 -6.97 8.74 21.35
N SER A 128 -7.05 7.44 21.65
CA SER A 128 -8.33 6.76 21.90
C SER A 128 -8.99 7.15 23.23
N GLN A 129 -8.23 7.72 24.17
CA GLN A 129 -8.69 8.14 25.49
C GLN A 129 -9.09 9.62 25.50
N VAL A 130 -8.92 10.33 24.37
CA VAL A 130 -9.20 11.76 24.26
C VAL A 130 -10.70 12.00 24.12
N SER A 131 -11.24 12.89 24.98
CA SER A 131 -12.56 13.46 24.90
C SER A 131 -12.48 14.99 24.92
N VAL A 132 -13.55 15.66 24.54
CA VAL A 132 -13.64 17.14 24.54
C VAL A 132 -14.74 17.57 25.50
N LEU A 133 -14.37 18.38 26.47
CA LEU A 133 -15.29 19.02 27.40
C LEU A 133 -15.56 20.46 26.94
N LEU A 134 -16.82 20.80 26.74
CA LEU A 134 -17.27 22.19 26.59
C LEU A 134 -17.69 22.70 27.96
N ALA A 135 -16.86 23.54 28.53
CA ALA A 135 -17.14 24.25 29.79
C ALA A 135 -17.89 25.52 29.48
N VAL A 136 -19.04 25.73 30.13
CA VAL A 136 -19.85 26.92 29.97
C VAL A 136 -20.20 27.49 31.33
N MET A 137 -19.93 28.79 31.51
CA MET A 137 -20.26 29.52 32.71
C MET A 137 -21.15 30.69 32.30
N PRO A 138 -22.50 30.57 32.34
CA PRO A 138 -23.41 31.58 31.88
C PRO A 138 -23.23 32.94 32.60
N GLU A 139 -22.71 32.89 33.83
CA GLU A 139 -22.44 34.11 34.63
C GLU A 139 -21.21 34.88 34.14
N GLN A 140 -20.44 34.38 33.21
CA GLN A 140 -19.28 35.05 32.59
C GLN A 140 -19.63 35.72 31.25
N HIS A 141 -20.89 35.63 30.78
CA HIS A 141 -21.32 36.17 29.50
C HIS A 141 -22.43 37.18 29.64
N HIS A 142 -22.30 38.33 28.96
CA HIS A 142 -23.34 39.38 28.89
C HIS A 142 -24.33 39.13 27.75
N SER A 143 -23.92 38.47 26.65
CA SER A 143 -24.70 38.32 25.43
C SER A 143 -24.82 36.91 24.98
N ALA A 144 -26.06 36.45 24.80
CA ALA A 144 -26.39 35.15 24.24
C ALA A 144 -25.84 34.95 22.82
N GLU A 145 -25.79 36.01 22.03
CA GLU A 145 -25.29 35.99 20.65
C GLU A 145 -23.77 35.73 20.60
N LEU A 146 -23.01 36.39 21.47
CA LEU A 146 -21.56 36.20 21.59
C LEU A 146 -21.23 34.79 22.09
N LEU A 147 -21.99 34.27 23.07
CA LEU A 147 -21.85 32.90 23.52
C LEU A 147 -22.13 31.93 22.38
N ALA A 148 -23.22 32.11 21.64
CA ALA A 148 -23.57 31.26 20.50
C ALA A 148 -22.53 31.35 19.38
N GLN A 149 -21.91 32.50 19.15
CA GLN A 149 -20.80 32.65 18.18
C GLN A 149 -19.56 31.89 18.64
N SER A 150 -19.18 32.00 19.90
CA SER A 150 -18.07 31.27 20.51
C SER A 150 -18.29 29.75 20.39
N LEU A 151 -19.49 29.26 20.77
CA LEU A 151 -19.85 27.83 20.66
C LEU A 151 -19.80 27.32 19.21
N ARG A 152 -20.19 28.13 18.22
CA ARG A 152 -20.04 27.81 16.80
C ARG A 152 -18.57 27.70 16.38
N GLY A 153 -17.71 28.59 16.90
CA GLY A 153 -16.26 28.50 16.70
C GLY A 153 -15.68 27.22 17.24
N TRP A 154 -16.00 26.87 18.47
CA TRP A 154 -15.58 25.62 19.10
C TRP A 154 -16.08 24.39 18.35
N ARG A 155 -17.37 24.39 17.95
CA ARG A 155 -17.95 23.32 17.14
C ARG A 155 -17.16 23.06 15.85
N ARG A 156 -16.75 24.14 15.14
CA ARG A 156 -15.93 24.02 13.93
C ARG A 156 -14.59 23.34 14.23
N SER A 157 -13.87 23.80 15.24
CA SER A 157 -12.57 23.23 15.61
C SER A 157 -12.69 21.81 16.11
N ILE A 158 -13.68 21.48 16.92
CA ILE A 158 -13.96 20.11 17.39
C ILE A 158 -14.21 19.18 16.18
N THR A 159 -14.98 19.63 15.19
CA THR A 159 -15.23 18.85 13.98
C THR A 159 -13.96 18.63 13.17
N GLN A 160 -13.06 19.60 13.12
CA GLN A 160 -11.76 19.49 12.45
C GLN A 160 -10.79 18.56 13.18
N CYS A 161 -10.88 18.44 14.51
CA CYS A 161 -10.06 17.52 15.30
C CYS A 161 -10.20 16.07 14.87
N ARG A 162 -11.30 15.69 14.17
CA ARG A 162 -11.50 14.34 13.64
C ARG A 162 -10.35 13.84 12.76
N VAL A 163 -9.65 14.75 12.09
CA VAL A 163 -8.53 14.40 11.20
C VAL A 163 -7.33 13.88 11.99
N TRP A 164 -7.11 14.45 13.18
CA TRP A 164 -5.97 14.13 14.03
C TRP A 164 -6.27 13.06 15.06
N LEU A 165 -7.49 13.03 15.59
CA LEU A 165 -7.90 12.13 16.66
C LEU A 165 -8.54 10.81 16.16
N ASN A 166 -8.30 10.40 14.90
CA ASN A 166 -8.87 9.18 14.31
C ASN A 166 -10.41 9.14 14.36
N GLY A 167 -11.05 10.25 14.07
CA GLY A 167 -12.50 10.46 14.08
C GLY A 167 -12.96 11.46 15.13
N LEU A 168 -14.26 11.79 15.15
CA LEU A 168 -14.81 12.79 16.07
C LEU A 168 -14.64 12.30 17.53
N PRO A 169 -13.95 13.04 18.42
CA PRO A 169 -13.85 12.68 19.84
C PRO A 169 -15.22 12.69 20.52
N PRO A 170 -15.44 11.93 21.61
CA PRO A 170 -16.61 12.11 22.46
C PRO A 170 -16.66 13.55 22.96
N VAL A 171 -17.79 14.22 22.73
CA VAL A 171 -18.00 15.61 23.17
C VAL A 171 -19.06 15.61 24.24
N TRP A 172 -18.79 16.31 25.31
CA TRP A 172 -19.69 16.47 26.44
C TRP A 172 -19.62 17.90 26.94
N SER A 173 -20.66 18.36 27.62
CA SER A 173 -20.76 19.73 28.09
C SER A 173 -21.08 19.77 29.57
N VAL A 174 -20.47 20.70 30.26
CA VAL A 174 -20.77 20.99 31.67
C VAL A 174 -20.98 22.48 31.84
N SER A 175 -22.05 22.83 32.54
CA SER A 175 -22.35 24.20 32.94
C SER A 175 -22.14 24.38 34.45
N TRP A 176 -21.39 25.37 34.84
CA TRP A 176 -21.22 25.78 36.23
C TRP A 176 -22.03 27.02 36.47
N VAL A 177 -22.86 27.01 37.54
CA VAL A 177 -23.75 28.11 37.90
C VAL A 177 -23.76 28.27 39.41
N SER A 178 -23.77 29.47 39.91
CA SER A 178 -23.83 29.71 41.35
C SER A 178 -25.15 29.23 41.96
N PRO A 179 -25.09 28.56 43.13
CA PRO A 179 -26.30 28.12 43.81
C PRO A 179 -27.08 29.30 44.39
N PRO A 180 -28.38 29.15 44.71
CA PRO A 180 -29.20 30.21 45.28
C PRO A 180 -28.77 30.60 46.67
N ASP A 181 -28.21 29.65 47.42
CA ASP A 181 -27.80 29.87 48.81
C ASP A 181 -26.27 29.99 48.90
N SER A 182 -25.82 31.05 49.60
CA SER A 182 -24.38 31.32 49.77
C SER A 182 -23.71 30.43 50.83
N GLU A 183 -24.42 29.46 51.39
CA GLU A 183 -23.85 28.53 52.36
C GLU A 183 -22.85 27.59 51.73
N CYS A 184 -21.67 27.49 52.33
CA CYS A 184 -20.62 26.56 51.96
C CYS A 184 -21.15 25.13 51.94
N GLN A 185 -21.41 24.60 50.76
CA GLN A 185 -21.79 23.20 50.63
C GLN A 185 -20.56 22.34 50.83
N GLU A 186 -20.63 21.40 51.77
CA GLU A 186 -19.54 20.49 52.09
C GLU A 186 -19.25 19.54 50.91
N GLU A 187 -20.22 19.27 50.02
CA GLU A 187 -20.05 18.40 48.84
C GLU A 187 -20.57 19.04 47.57
N THR A 188 -19.77 19.00 46.50
CA THR A 188 -20.17 19.42 45.17
C THR A 188 -21.23 18.48 44.57
N ARG A 189 -22.37 19.02 44.20
CA ARG A 189 -23.49 18.26 43.60
C ARG A 189 -23.51 18.42 42.10
N TRP A 190 -23.66 17.26 41.42
CA TRP A 190 -23.69 17.18 39.98
C TRP A 190 -25.04 16.70 39.48
N PHE A 191 -25.71 17.46 38.64
CA PHE A 191 -26.87 17.03 37.89
C PHE A 191 -26.41 16.63 36.51
N THR A 192 -26.60 15.36 36.15
CA THR A 192 -25.96 14.78 34.97
C THR A 192 -26.95 14.03 34.10
N VAL A 193 -26.76 14.11 32.80
CA VAL A 193 -27.39 13.25 31.80
C VAL A 193 -26.30 12.44 31.12
N THR A 194 -26.39 11.14 31.21
CA THR A 194 -25.36 10.20 30.72
C THR A 194 -26.02 9.06 29.94
N PRO A 195 -25.32 8.40 29.01
CA PRO A 195 -25.92 7.39 28.13
C PRO A 195 -26.31 6.08 28.84
N ASP A 196 -25.81 5.84 30.06
CA ASP A 196 -26.05 4.63 30.86
C ASP A 196 -27.45 4.62 31.52
N LEU A 197 -27.94 5.80 31.92
CA LEU A 197 -29.21 5.93 32.61
C LEU A 197 -30.08 7.02 31.96
N PRO A 198 -31.36 6.78 31.72
CA PRO A 198 -32.25 7.78 31.15
C PRO A 198 -32.57 8.89 32.15
N GLY A 199 -32.69 10.12 31.64
CA GLY A 199 -33.06 11.30 32.42
C GLY A 199 -31.90 11.89 33.23
N ILE A 200 -32.25 12.89 34.04
CA ILE A 200 -31.30 13.58 34.91
C ILE A 200 -31.01 12.72 36.13
N ARG A 201 -29.77 12.68 36.54
CA ARG A 201 -29.30 12.01 37.75
C ARG A 201 -28.47 12.95 38.62
N VAL A 202 -28.75 12.93 39.90
CA VAL A 202 -27.95 13.61 40.91
C VAL A 202 -26.80 12.69 41.32
N ARG A 203 -25.59 13.16 41.14
CA ARG A 203 -24.36 12.42 41.49
C ARG A 203 -23.59 13.19 42.55
N GLN A 204 -23.23 12.48 43.60
CA GLN A 204 -22.35 12.94 44.69
C GLN A 204 -21.20 11.96 44.79
N SER A 205 -20.08 12.36 45.33
CA SER A 205 -18.82 11.58 45.31
C SER A 205 -18.94 10.20 46.00
N SER A 206 -19.88 10.04 46.92
CA SER A 206 -20.02 8.84 47.76
C SER A 206 -21.36 8.09 47.61
N HIS A 207 -22.28 8.56 46.78
CA HIS A 207 -23.65 8.03 46.72
C HIS A 207 -23.98 7.44 45.32
N VAL A 208 -24.95 6.51 45.32
CA VAL A 208 -25.53 5.97 44.09
C VAL A 208 -26.28 7.07 43.36
N PRO A 209 -26.20 7.16 42.02
CA PRO A 209 -26.90 8.17 41.23
C PRO A 209 -28.42 8.04 41.40
N LEU A 210 -29.06 9.08 41.91
CA LEU A 210 -30.51 9.13 42.14
C LEU A 210 -31.20 10.04 41.13
N PRO A 211 -32.45 9.76 40.72
CA PRO A 211 -33.30 10.75 40.06
C PRO A 211 -33.54 11.95 41.00
N PRO A 212 -33.77 13.15 40.47
CA PRO A 212 -33.97 14.36 41.29
C PRO A 212 -35.14 14.20 42.31
N ASP A 213 -36.21 13.53 41.90
CA ASP A 213 -37.41 13.30 42.74
C ASP A 213 -37.07 12.40 43.97
N ASP A 214 -36.29 11.34 43.75
CA ASP A 214 -35.92 10.42 44.84
C ASP A 214 -34.89 11.12 45.73
N TRP A 215 -33.93 11.82 45.17
CA TRP A 215 -32.96 12.63 45.89
C TRP A 215 -33.62 13.67 46.79
N GLN A 216 -34.70 14.33 46.28
CA GLN A 216 -35.45 15.29 47.07
C GLN A 216 -36.25 14.59 48.21
N ARG A 217 -36.84 13.41 47.96
CA ARG A 217 -37.57 12.65 48.96
C ARG A 217 -36.68 12.16 50.11
N GLU A 218 -35.48 11.76 49.83
CA GLU A 218 -34.50 11.35 50.84
C GLU A 218 -34.13 12.47 51.81
N ALA A 219 -34.30 13.74 51.41
CA ALA A 219 -33.98 14.89 52.26
C ALA A 219 -34.97 15.15 53.39
N GLY A 220 -36.14 14.53 53.32
CA GLY A 220 -37.21 14.81 54.28
C GLY A 220 -37.69 16.26 54.20
N SER A 221 -37.46 17.04 55.26
CA SER A 221 -37.88 18.45 55.36
C SER A 221 -36.74 19.46 55.05
N ASP A 222 -35.65 19.07 54.43
CA ASP A 222 -34.56 19.98 54.09
C ASP A 222 -34.99 20.91 52.91
N PRO A 223 -35.17 22.20 53.15
CA PRO A 223 -35.62 23.13 52.10
C PRO A 223 -34.56 23.38 51.07
N SER A 224 -33.29 23.18 51.36
CA SER A 224 -32.19 23.48 50.43
C SER A 224 -32.27 22.61 49.18
N ARG A 225 -32.68 21.34 49.29
CA ARG A 225 -32.84 20.43 48.11
C ARG A 225 -34.01 20.87 47.23
N LEU A 226 -35.06 21.39 47.75
CA LEU A 226 -36.20 21.97 46.97
C LEU A 226 -35.70 23.16 46.18
N TYR A 227 -35.00 24.10 46.82
CA TYR A 227 -34.44 25.26 46.14
C TYR A 227 -33.50 24.86 45.01
N HIS A 228 -32.63 23.91 45.23
CA HIS A 228 -31.74 23.41 44.19
C HIS A 228 -32.49 22.74 43.04
N THR A 229 -33.60 22.05 43.27
CA THR A 229 -34.43 21.48 42.24
C THR A 229 -35.10 22.52 41.36
N LEU A 230 -35.69 23.58 41.99
CA LEU A 230 -36.29 24.68 41.27
C LEU A 230 -35.27 25.50 40.50
N TRP A 231 -34.09 25.72 41.11
CA TRP A 231 -32.98 26.39 40.46
C TRP A 231 -32.47 25.61 39.27
N LEU A 232 -32.42 24.30 39.39
CA LEU A 232 -32.02 23.38 38.31
C LEU A 232 -32.93 23.55 37.08
N ASP A 233 -34.25 23.68 37.25
CA ASP A 233 -35.18 23.86 36.13
C ASP A 233 -34.87 25.14 35.34
N SER A 234 -34.59 26.24 36.03
CA SER A 234 -34.17 27.49 35.41
C SER A 234 -32.83 27.38 34.69
N VAL A 235 -31.84 26.66 35.28
CA VAL A 235 -30.54 26.42 34.66
C VAL A 235 -30.67 25.51 33.44
N LEU A 236 -31.54 24.50 33.49
CA LEU A 236 -31.82 23.63 32.35
C LEU A 236 -32.41 24.40 31.19
N THR A 237 -33.36 25.27 31.47
CA THR A 237 -33.97 26.16 30.45
C THR A 237 -32.93 27.07 29.79
N LEU A 238 -32.07 27.70 30.59
CA LEU A 238 -30.98 28.50 30.07
C LEU A 238 -29.97 27.69 29.22
N THR A 239 -29.55 26.53 29.72
CA THR A 239 -28.58 25.70 28.98
C THR A 239 -29.18 25.11 27.70
N GLU A 240 -30.47 24.74 27.70
CA GLU A 240 -31.15 24.33 26.47
C GLU A 240 -31.11 25.39 25.40
N HIS A 241 -31.50 26.61 25.77
CA HIS A 241 -31.62 27.72 24.82
C HIS A 241 -30.25 28.21 24.32
N HIS A 242 -29.29 28.43 25.25
CA HIS A 242 -28.04 29.12 24.94
C HIS A 242 -26.84 28.21 24.69
N VAL A 243 -26.91 26.93 25.07
CA VAL A 243 -25.81 25.95 24.88
C VAL A 243 -26.22 24.86 23.90
N PHE A 244 -27.29 24.13 24.18
CA PHE A 244 -27.61 22.93 23.39
C PHE A 244 -28.15 23.23 21.99
N ARG A 245 -29.04 24.21 21.85
CA ARG A 245 -29.59 24.62 20.56
C ARG A 245 -28.51 25.09 19.58
N PRO A 246 -27.57 26.00 19.93
CA PRO A 246 -26.47 26.40 19.04
C PRO A 246 -25.56 25.25 18.61
N LEU A 247 -25.38 24.24 19.45
CA LEU A 247 -24.55 23.07 19.15
C LEU A 247 -25.26 22.03 18.26
N SER A 248 -26.56 21.82 18.49
CA SER A 248 -27.39 20.81 17.79
C SER A 248 -28.01 21.30 16.49
N SER A 249 -28.21 22.61 16.32
CA SER A 249 -28.83 23.19 15.12
C SER A 249 -27.98 22.94 13.87
N ARG A 250 -28.61 22.46 12.77
CA ARG A 250 -27.97 22.42 11.44
C ARG A 250 -27.91 23.86 10.90
N GLN A 251 -26.77 24.48 10.96
CA GLN A 251 -26.51 25.78 10.33
C GLN A 251 -25.38 25.65 9.30
N GLY A 252 -25.73 25.79 8.02
CA GLY A 252 -24.76 25.69 6.92
C GLY A 252 -24.17 24.29 6.74
N GLU A 253 -22.89 24.23 6.38
CA GLU A 253 -22.16 22.99 6.08
C GLU A 253 -21.70 22.20 7.33
N LEU A 254 -21.81 22.75 8.54
CA LEU A 254 -21.34 22.08 9.74
C LEU A 254 -22.38 21.08 10.26
N PRO A 255 -21.97 19.80 10.46
CA PRO A 255 -22.86 18.80 11.03
C PRO A 255 -23.25 19.16 12.46
N ALA A 256 -24.46 18.73 12.89
CA ALA A 256 -24.88 18.87 14.28
C ALA A 256 -23.91 18.15 15.21
N LEU A 257 -23.48 18.78 16.28
CA LEU A 257 -22.64 18.18 17.30
C LEU A 257 -23.53 17.44 18.30
N LYS A 258 -23.35 16.12 18.39
CA LYS A 258 -24.06 15.31 19.39
C LYS A 258 -23.22 15.25 20.67
N LEU A 259 -23.76 15.76 21.75
CA LEU A 259 -23.18 15.58 23.08
C LEU A 259 -23.43 14.16 23.56
N CYS A 260 -22.39 13.49 24.07
CA CYS A 260 -22.51 12.15 24.63
C CYS A 260 -22.91 12.16 26.10
N ALA A 261 -22.66 13.25 26.81
CA ALA A 261 -23.08 13.49 28.17
C ALA A 261 -23.20 14.97 28.43
N SER A 262 -24.00 15.36 29.41
CA SER A 262 -24.06 16.73 29.92
C SER A 262 -24.14 16.76 31.43
N GLY A 263 -23.63 17.84 32.04
CA GLY A 263 -23.64 18.03 33.48
C GLY A 263 -23.90 19.48 33.84
N ILE A 264 -24.52 19.69 34.99
CA ILE A 264 -24.66 20.96 35.65
C ILE A 264 -24.07 20.83 37.04
N CYS A 265 -23.20 21.78 37.39
CA CYS A 265 -22.58 21.84 38.68
C CYS A 265 -23.03 23.14 39.35
N LEU A 266 -23.71 23.02 40.49
CA LEU A 266 -24.04 24.19 41.32
C LEU A 266 -22.86 24.47 42.24
N THR A 267 -22.05 25.46 41.86
CA THR A 267 -20.88 25.92 42.61
C THR A 267 -20.70 27.41 42.37
N PRO A 268 -20.24 28.16 43.35
CA PRO A 268 -20.00 29.60 43.18
C PRO A 268 -19.00 29.85 42.03
N VAL A 269 -19.36 30.72 41.09
CA VAL A 269 -18.58 31.11 39.93
C VAL A 269 -18.35 32.60 39.97
N SER A 270 -17.19 33.07 39.48
CA SER A 270 -16.95 34.48 39.29
C SER A 270 -17.88 35.04 38.21
N ALA A 271 -18.75 35.96 38.59
CA ALA A 271 -19.76 36.51 37.73
C ALA A 271 -19.38 37.92 37.24
N VAL A 272 -19.74 38.22 35.99
CA VAL A 272 -19.76 39.63 35.47
C VAL A 272 -21.13 40.26 35.70
N ALA A 273 -21.16 41.58 35.87
CA ALA A 273 -22.44 42.27 36.05
C ALA A 273 -23.31 42.13 34.79
N ASP A 274 -24.62 42.09 34.96
CA ASP A 274 -25.60 41.96 33.87
C ASP A 274 -25.33 40.72 32.95
N ASN A 275 -25.05 39.59 33.61
CA ASN A 275 -24.78 38.37 32.89
C ASN A 275 -26.05 37.60 32.46
N LEU A 276 -25.90 36.62 31.59
CA LEU A 276 -27.02 35.85 31.06
C LEU A 276 -27.87 35.13 32.12
N TRP A 277 -27.26 34.73 33.21
CA TRP A 277 -27.99 34.12 34.30
C TRP A 277 -28.85 35.15 35.04
N GLN A 278 -28.31 36.34 35.34
CA GLN A 278 -29.06 37.42 35.93
C GLN A 278 -30.21 37.87 35.05
N GLN A 279 -29.98 38.08 33.76
CA GLN A 279 -31.00 38.42 32.77
C GLN A 279 -32.14 37.41 32.74
N GLN A 280 -31.81 36.10 32.74
CA GLN A 280 -32.80 35.02 32.77
C GLN A 280 -33.64 35.03 34.05
N ILE A 281 -33.03 35.25 35.21
CA ILE A 281 -33.76 35.29 36.49
C ILE A 281 -34.59 36.58 36.59
N GLU A 282 -34.07 37.71 36.12
CA GLU A 282 -34.82 38.98 36.10
C GLU A 282 -36.01 38.89 35.15
N GLU A 283 -35.88 38.24 33.99
CA GLU A 283 -37.00 38.02 33.06
C GLU A 283 -38.11 37.16 33.68
N ILE A 284 -37.74 36.11 34.46
CA ILE A 284 -38.71 35.22 35.10
C ILE A 284 -39.32 35.83 36.36
N THR A 285 -38.51 36.50 37.20
CA THR A 285 -38.92 36.91 38.54
C THR A 285 -39.20 38.39 38.66
N THR A 286 -38.76 39.21 37.69
CA THR A 286 -38.74 40.68 37.73
C THR A 286 -37.89 41.26 38.88
N LEU A 287 -37.06 40.46 39.51
CA LEU A 287 -36.20 40.85 40.63
C LEU A 287 -34.72 40.77 40.22
N PRO A 288 -33.94 41.83 40.54
CA PRO A 288 -32.51 41.81 40.27
C PRO A 288 -31.81 40.78 41.15
N THR A 289 -30.91 40.01 40.54
CA THR A 289 -30.11 39.02 41.24
C THR A 289 -28.75 39.58 41.62
N ALA A 290 -28.30 39.35 42.83
CA ALA A 290 -26.97 39.77 43.27
C ALA A 290 -25.85 38.99 42.58
N CYS A 291 -24.77 39.69 42.19
CA CYS A 291 -23.56 39.05 41.72
C CYS A 291 -22.74 38.46 42.90
N ALA A 292 -22.45 37.21 42.87
CA ALA A 292 -21.49 36.63 43.82
C ALA A 292 -20.06 36.73 43.22
N HIS A 293 -19.19 37.44 43.91
CA HIS A 293 -17.76 37.45 43.63
C HIS A 293 -17.08 36.38 44.47
N VAL A 294 -16.73 35.29 43.87
CA VAL A 294 -16.05 34.17 44.56
C VAL A 294 -14.68 33.93 43.90
N SER A 295 -13.66 33.91 44.76
CA SER A 295 -12.31 33.56 44.36
C SER A 295 -12.06 32.08 44.69
N GLY A 296 -12.01 31.24 43.72
CA GLY A 296 -11.71 29.83 43.89
C GLY A 296 -11.74 29.05 42.58
N MET A 297 -11.03 27.91 42.56
CA MET A 297 -11.10 27.00 41.41
C MET A 297 -12.31 26.08 41.54
N SER A 298 -13.10 26.03 40.48
CA SER A 298 -14.24 25.10 40.39
C SER A 298 -13.81 23.66 40.31
N SER A 299 -14.70 22.75 40.78
CA SER A 299 -14.49 21.32 40.71
C SER A 299 -14.47 20.80 39.30
N LEU A 300 -13.56 19.88 38.97
CA LEU A 300 -13.53 19.18 37.70
C LEU A 300 -14.57 18.05 37.66
N PRO A 301 -15.16 17.75 36.50
CA PRO A 301 -16.28 16.83 36.39
C PRO A 301 -15.84 15.36 36.28
N ASP A 302 -14.97 14.88 37.17
CA ASP A 302 -14.48 13.51 37.19
C ASP A 302 -15.61 12.48 37.34
N VAL A 303 -16.72 12.88 37.96
CA VAL A 303 -17.92 12.06 38.13
C VAL A 303 -18.54 11.59 36.82
N LEU A 304 -18.33 12.30 35.71
CA LEU A 304 -18.84 11.96 34.40
C LEU A 304 -17.92 11.02 33.60
N LEU A 305 -16.62 10.97 33.91
CA LEU A 305 -15.62 10.25 33.15
C LEU A 305 -15.91 8.75 32.96
N PRO A 306 -16.41 7.99 33.97
CA PRO A 306 -16.69 6.56 33.82
C PRO A 306 -17.79 6.27 32.80
N TYR A 307 -18.68 7.23 32.55
CA TYR A 307 -19.87 7.09 31.70
C TYR A 307 -19.63 7.60 30.28
N LEU A 308 -18.49 8.19 30.01
CA LEU A 308 -18.12 8.60 28.66
C LEU A 308 -17.84 7.40 27.77
N PRO A 309 -18.31 7.42 26.51
CA PRO A 309 -18.06 6.31 25.59
C PRO A 309 -16.56 6.17 25.33
N ARG A 310 -16.01 5.03 25.73
CA ARG A 310 -14.61 4.70 25.45
C ARG A 310 -14.49 4.34 23.98
N ARG A 311 -13.64 5.05 23.28
CA ARG A 311 -13.32 4.70 21.89
C ARG A 311 -12.38 3.50 21.91
N GLN A 312 -12.83 2.41 21.32
CA GLN A 312 -11.91 1.34 20.96
C GLN A 312 -11.10 1.81 19.75
N GLY A 313 -10.05 2.55 20.02
CA GLY A 313 -9.14 3.00 18.98
C GLY A 313 -8.41 1.79 18.41
N VAL A 314 -8.62 1.51 17.12
CA VAL A 314 -7.73 0.58 16.40
C VAL A 314 -6.35 1.23 16.41
N SER A 315 -5.42 0.61 17.12
CA SER A 315 -4.04 1.07 17.21
C SER A 315 -3.52 1.40 15.80
N ARG A 316 -2.75 2.49 15.64
CA ARG A 316 -2.11 2.82 14.35
C ARG A 316 -1.31 1.64 13.79
N ARG A 317 -0.63 0.88 14.66
CA ARG A 317 0.07 -0.35 14.28
C ARG A 317 -0.88 -1.39 13.65
N MET A 318 -2.08 -1.53 14.18
CA MET A 318 -3.08 -2.45 13.62
C MET A 318 -3.62 -1.94 12.27
N GLN A 319 -3.78 -0.62 12.10
CA GLN A 319 -4.17 -0.04 10.81
C GLN A 319 -3.07 -0.23 9.76
N ASP A 320 -1.80 0.02 10.12
CA ASP A 320 -0.66 -0.19 9.24
C ASP A 320 -0.50 -1.68 8.88
N LEU A 321 -0.73 -2.58 9.83
CA LEU A 321 -0.72 -4.04 9.58
C LEU A 321 -1.85 -4.46 8.64
N ARG A 322 -3.08 -3.92 8.82
CA ARG A 322 -4.20 -4.18 7.89
C ARG A 322 -3.92 -3.67 6.48
N LEU A 323 -3.31 -2.49 6.36
CA LEU A 323 -2.89 -1.95 5.07
C LEU A 323 -1.80 -2.81 4.43
N ALA A 324 -0.79 -3.24 5.20
CA ALA A 324 0.25 -4.16 4.72
C ALA A 324 -0.35 -5.48 4.24
N ALA A 325 -1.25 -6.08 5.02
CA ALA A 325 -1.96 -7.30 4.64
C ALA A 325 -2.79 -7.10 3.37
N GLY A 326 -3.48 -5.97 3.24
CA GLY A 326 -4.23 -5.62 2.03
C GLY A 326 -3.34 -5.48 0.79
N ILE A 327 -2.18 -4.84 0.91
CA ILE A 327 -1.20 -4.72 -0.18
C ILE A 327 -0.66 -6.10 -0.59
N CYS A 328 -0.29 -6.95 0.37
CA CYS A 328 0.19 -8.31 0.11
C CYS A 328 -0.92 -9.17 -0.53
N PHE A 329 -2.15 -9.06 -0.05
CA PHE A 329 -3.30 -9.76 -0.63
C PHE A 329 -3.56 -9.34 -2.08
N LEU A 330 -3.56 -8.03 -2.36
CA LEU A 330 -3.71 -7.52 -3.72
C LEU A 330 -2.59 -8.01 -4.65
N PHE A 331 -1.35 -7.97 -4.18
CA PHE A 331 -0.21 -8.53 -4.92
C PHE A 331 -0.43 -10.00 -5.25
N LEU A 332 -0.85 -10.81 -4.28
CA LEU A 332 -1.05 -12.24 -4.45
C LEU A 332 -2.16 -12.53 -5.47
N VAL A 333 -3.28 -11.79 -5.41
CA VAL A 333 -4.37 -11.90 -6.39
C VAL A 333 -3.87 -11.56 -7.81
N LEU A 334 -3.13 -10.46 -7.96
CA LEU A 334 -2.60 -10.05 -9.26
C LEU A 334 -1.52 -11.02 -9.78
N ALA A 335 -0.68 -11.57 -8.90
CA ALA A 335 0.31 -12.58 -9.25
C ALA A 335 -0.36 -13.90 -9.70
N MET A 336 -1.41 -14.35 -8.99
CA MET A 336 -2.20 -15.51 -9.39
C MET A 336 -2.88 -15.30 -10.75
N LEU A 337 -3.47 -14.11 -10.98
CA LEU A 337 -4.08 -13.78 -12.26
C LEU A 337 -3.04 -13.81 -13.39
N ALA A 338 -1.88 -13.23 -13.18
CA ALA A 338 -0.78 -13.25 -14.15
C ALA A 338 -0.29 -14.68 -14.41
N SER A 339 -0.12 -15.49 -13.37
CA SER A 339 0.24 -16.90 -13.49
C SER A 339 -0.82 -17.68 -14.27
N PHE A 340 -2.10 -17.48 -13.98
CA PHE A 340 -3.21 -18.09 -14.73
C PHE A 340 -3.15 -17.75 -16.23
N VAL A 341 -2.99 -16.46 -16.58
CA VAL A 341 -2.88 -16.02 -17.98
C VAL A 341 -1.66 -16.65 -18.65
N ASN A 342 -0.51 -16.71 -17.97
CA ASN A 342 0.69 -17.35 -18.51
C ASN A 342 0.50 -18.85 -18.76
N ASN A 343 -0.12 -19.56 -17.83
CA ASN A 343 -0.44 -20.97 -17.99
C ASN A 343 -1.42 -21.21 -19.15
N GLN A 344 -2.46 -20.38 -19.27
CA GLN A 344 -3.38 -20.46 -20.42
C GLN A 344 -2.66 -20.24 -21.75
N ARG A 345 -1.72 -19.29 -21.82
CA ARG A 345 -0.90 -19.05 -23.01
C ARG A 345 0.00 -20.26 -23.33
N LEU A 346 0.62 -20.84 -22.32
CA LEU A 346 1.44 -22.05 -22.47
C LEU A 346 0.61 -23.21 -23.02
N VAL A 347 -0.53 -23.50 -22.41
CA VAL A 347 -1.42 -24.60 -22.85
C VAL A 347 -1.89 -24.37 -24.29
N ARG A 348 -2.29 -23.13 -24.65
CA ARG A 348 -2.70 -22.79 -26.02
C ARG A 348 -1.54 -22.92 -26.98
N SER A 349 -0.34 -22.43 -26.66
CA SER A 349 0.84 -22.51 -27.53
C SER A 349 1.21 -23.96 -27.86
N VAL A 350 1.29 -24.81 -26.83
CA VAL A 350 1.60 -26.23 -27.04
C VAL A 350 0.46 -26.95 -27.77
N GLY A 351 -0.80 -26.62 -27.46
CA GLY A 351 -1.98 -27.13 -28.14
C GLY A 351 -2.00 -26.76 -29.63
N ASP A 352 -1.65 -25.51 -29.95
CA ASP A 352 -1.54 -25.05 -31.35
C ASP A 352 -0.42 -25.79 -32.10
N HIS A 353 0.74 -26.00 -31.46
CA HIS A 353 1.82 -26.80 -32.06
C HIS A 353 1.40 -28.25 -32.32
N LEU A 354 0.68 -28.87 -31.39
CA LEU A 354 0.09 -30.21 -31.56
C LEU A 354 -0.94 -30.23 -32.71
N ALA A 355 -1.84 -29.25 -32.74
CA ALA A 355 -2.86 -29.18 -33.78
C ALA A 355 -2.24 -29.00 -35.19
N VAL A 356 -1.21 -28.14 -35.33
CA VAL A 356 -0.46 -27.97 -36.58
C VAL A 356 0.22 -29.29 -36.96
N TYR A 357 0.88 -29.99 -36.01
CA TYR A 357 1.53 -31.23 -36.26
C TYR A 357 0.57 -32.33 -36.78
N HIS A 358 -0.60 -32.48 -36.18
CA HIS A 358 -1.60 -33.47 -36.58
C HIS A 358 -2.26 -33.16 -37.94
N ARG A 359 -2.35 -31.89 -38.35
CA ARG A 359 -2.87 -31.49 -39.70
C ARG A 359 -1.93 -31.82 -40.83
N LEU A 360 -0.63 -32.05 -40.57
CA LEU A 360 0.36 -32.32 -41.61
C LEU A 360 0.43 -33.80 -41.88
N SER A 361 0.13 -34.21 -43.12
CA SER A 361 0.12 -35.61 -43.62
C SER A 361 1.51 -36.26 -43.64
N GLY A 362 2.58 -35.46 -43.67
CA GLY A 362 3.97 -35.98 -43.77
C GLY A 362 4.51 -35.98 -45.20
N THR A 363 3.73 -35.65 -46.19
CA THR A 363 4.15 -35.44 -47.59
C THR A 363 3.76 -34.01 -48.04
N PRO A 364 4.71 -33.12 -48.30
CA PRO A 364 6.17 -33.27 -48.18
C PRO A 364 6.63 -33.34 -46.71
N PHE A 365 7.73 -34.05 -46.44
CA PHE A 365 8.18 -34.34 -45.07
C PHE A 365 8.77 -33.13 -44.33
N ALA A 366 9.29 -32.13 -45.04
CA ALA A 366 9.96 -30.98 -44.44
C ALA A 366 9.06 -30.15 -43.46
N PRO A 367 7.81 -29.81 -43.77
CA PRO A 367 6.92 -29.10 -42.84
C PRO A 367 6.63 -29.95 -41.57
N LYS A 368 6.39 -31.24 -41.72
CA LYS A 368 6.12 -32.13 -40.58
C LYS A 368 7.34 -32.30 -39.67
N LEU A 369 8.54 -32.37 -40.28
CA LEU A 369 9.80 -32.37 -39.55
C LEU A 369 9.99 -31.09 -38.71
N GLN A 370 9.72 -29.94 -39.28
CA GLN A 370 9.79 -28.68 -38.58
C GLN A 370 8.78 -28.60 -37.40
N ALA A 371 7.54 -29.08 -37.64
CA ALA A 371 6.53 -29.16 -36.56
C ALA A 371 6.96 -30.10 -35.45
N GLN A 372 7.54 -31.30 -35.79
CA GLN A 372 8.09 -32.19 -34.80
C GLN A 372 9.27 -31.61 -34.02
N GLN A 373 10.15 -30.84 -34.66
CA GLN A 373 11.23 -30.10 -33.96
C GLN A 373 10.72 -29.11 -32.94
N ARG A 374 9.62 -28.40 -33.25
CA ARG A 374 8.96 -27.51 -32.27
C ARG A 374 8.39 -28.29 -31.09
N LEU A 375 7.70 -29.40 -31.32
CA LEU A 375 7.20 -30.25 -30.25
C LEU A 375 8.33 -30.83 -29.38
N ARG A 376 9.49 -31.21 -29.99
CA ARG A 376 10.69 -31.63 -29.22
C ARG A 376 11.27 -30.50 -28.39
N ALA A 377 11.20 -29.24 -28.85
CA ALA A 377 11.61 -28.08 -28.06
C ALA A 377 10.66 -27.84 -26.89
N ASP A 378 9.35 -27.96 -27.10
CA ASP A 378 8.34 -27.88 -26.06
C ASP A 378 8.52 -28.98 -25.01
N SER A 379 8.72 -30.25 -25.44
CA SER A 379 8.98 -31.38 -24.54
C SER A 379 10.21 -31.12 -23.66
N ARG A 380 11.33 -30.72 -24.25
CA ARG A 380 12.56 -30.40 -23.50
C ARG A 380 12.33 -29.29 -22.46
N LEU A 381 11.59 -28.26 -22.81
CA LEU A 381 11.26 -27.15 -21.92
C LEU A 381 10.38 -27.62 -20.76
N LEU A 382 9.36 -28.43 -21.02
CA LEU A 382 8.49 -28.99 -20.00
C LEU A 382 9.23 -29.98 -19.09
N ASP A 383 10.14 -30.83 -19.63
CA ASP A 383 10.98 -31.74 -18.87
C ASP A 383 11.98 -30.99 -17.99
N ASP A 384 12.58 -29.90 -18.48
CA ASP A 384 13.47 -29.06 -17.67
C ASP A 384 12.74 -28.46 -16.49
N TRP A 385 11.50 -27.99 -16.70
CA TRP A 385 10.65 -27.49 -15.62
C TRP A 385 10.18 -28.58 -14.66
N LEU A 386 9.99 -29.79 -15.14
CA LEU A 386 9.67 -30.93 -14.28
C LEU A 386 10.85 -31.29 -13.34
N ARG A 387 12.09 -31.17 -13.81
CA ARG A 387 13.32 -31.51 -13.06
C ARG A 387 13.78 -30.39 -12.13
N ARG A 388 13.70 -29.13 -12.57
CA ARG A 388 14.25 -27.95 -11.88
C ARG A 388 13.18 -27.11 -11.18
N GLY A 389 11.90 -27.40 -11.37
CA GLY A 389 10.76 -26.59 -10.98
C GLY A 389 10.36 -25.58 -12.05
N GLU A 390 9.09 -25.24 -12.08
CA GLU A 390 8.56 -24.24 -12.99
C GLU A 390 9.00 -22.82 -12.58
N PRO A 391 9.23 -21.91 -13.54
CA PRO A 391 9.49 -20.49 -13.26
C PRO A 391 8.34 -19.87 -12.47
N LEU A 392 8.63 -18.92 -11.56
CA LEU A 392 7.65 -18.26 -10.69
C LEU A 392 6.41 -17.72 -11.44
N ARG A 393 6.58 -17.26 -12.67
CA ARG A 393 5.49 -16.75 -13.52
C ARG A 393 4.44 -17.79 -13.92
N TYR A 394 4.71 -19.07 -13.76
CA TYR A 394 3.80 -20.19 -14.02
C TYR A 394 3.38 -20.92 -12.75
N GLY A 395 4.08 -20.68 -11.64
CA GLY A 395 3.88 -21.33 -10.35
C GLY A 395 2.58 -20.93 -9.65
N LEU A 396 2.61 -20.81 -8.34
CA LEU A 396 1.46 -20.52 -7.46
C LEU A 396 0.36 -21.61 -7.51
N GLY A 397 0.76 -22.87 -7.80
CA GLY A 397 -0.16 -24.01 -7.87
C GLY A 397 -1.03 -24.06 -9.14
N LEU A 398 -0.83 -23.20 -10.12
CA LEU A 398 -1.62 -23.12 -11.35
C LEU A 398 -0.94 -23.78 -12.56
N TYR A 399 0.27 -24.33 -12.38
CA TYR A 399 1.03 -24.95 -13.46
C TYR A 399 0.35 -26.22 -14.00
N GLN A 400 0.06 -26.24 -15.30
CA GLN A 400 -0.60 -27.35 -15.99
C GLN A 400 0.29 -28.05 -17.03
N GLY A 401 1.55 -27.65 -17.16
CA GLY A 401 2.45 -28.18 -18.18
C GLY A 401 2.69 -29.68 -18.06
N MET A 402 2.67 -30.25 -16.86
CA MET A 402 2.81 -31.70 -16.65
C MET A 402 1.76 -32.53 -17.40
N ARG A 403 0.53 -31.99 -17.55
CA ARG A 403 -0.56 -32.68 -18.27
C ARG A 403 -0.34 -32.73 -19.79
N LEU A 404 0.52 -31.86 -20.32
CA LEU A 404 0.81 -31.78 -21.74
C LEU A 404 1.91 -32.75 -22.17
N ILE A 405 2.80 -33.15 -21.26
CA ILE A 405 3.95 -34.00 -21.57
C ILE A 405 3.55 -35.32 -22.28
N PRO A 406 2.59 -36.12 -21.76
CA PRO A 406 2.23 -37.38 -22.42
C PRO A 406 1.70 -37.18 -23.85
N HIS A 407 0.94 -36.11 -24.09
CA HIS A 407 0.38 -35.83 -25.41
C HIS A 407 1.45 -35.42 -26.41
N VAL A 408 2.43 -34.62 -25.96
CA VAL A 408 3.56 -34.19 -26.78
C VAL A 408 4.48 -35.34 -27.11
N GLU A 409 4.79 -36.22 -26.13
CA GLU A 409 5.62 -37.39 -26.34
C GLU A 409 4.97 -38.43 -27.27
N ALA A 410 3.67 -38.69 -27.10
CA ALA A 410 2.92 -39.54 -28.00
C ALA A 410 2.97 -39.03 -29.45
N ALA A 411 2.78 -37.75 -29.66
CA ALA A 411 2.86 -37.11 -30.97
C ALA A 411 4.27 -37.20 -31.59
N ILE A 412 5.34 -37.07 -30.76
CA ILE A 412 6.72 -37.20 -31.23
C ILE A 412 7.05 -38.62 -31.67
N SER A 413 6.51 -39.62 -30.97
CA SER A 413 6.75 -41.06 -31.23
C SER A 413 5.97 -41.61 -32.43
N ASP A 414 4.82 -40.97 -32.76
CA ASP A 414 3.90 -41.41 -33.81
C ASP A 414 4.51 -41.35 -35.23
N TRP A 415 5.52 -40.54 -35.47
CA TRP A 415 6.13 -40.37 -36.77
C TRP A 415 7.64 -40.22 -36.71
N THR A 416 8.33 -41.07 -37.49
CA THR A 416 9.79 -41.01 -37.68
C THR A 416 10.12 -40.38 -39.01
N PRO A 417 11.01 -39.37 -39.08
CA PRO A 417 11.41 -38.79 -40.33
C PRO A 417 12.11 -39.81 -41.21
N PRO A 418 11.89 -39.83 -42.56
CA PRO A 418 12.59 -40.71 -43.46
C PRO A 418 14.10 -40.53 -43.33
N PRO A 419 14.90 -41.60 -43.45
CA PRO A 419 16.34 -41.49 -43.35
C PRO A 419 16.88 -40.51 -44.39
N PRO A 420 17.90 -39.74 -44.07
CA PRO A 420 18.49 -38.80 -44.99
C PRO A 420 18.97 -39.57 -46.25
N PRO A 421 18.78 -39.03 -47.47
CA PRO A 421 19.26 -39.68 -48.68
C PRO A 421 20.76 -39.97 -48.53
N ARG A 422 21.15 -41.22 -48.81
CA ARG A 422 22.57 -41.59 -48.70
C ARG A 422 23.39 -40.65 -49.58
N PRO A 423 24.50 -40.11 -49.09
CA PRO A 423 25.31 -39.23 -49.93
C PRO A 423 25.74 -39.99 -51.18
N ILE A 424 25.38 -39.47 -52.35
CA ILE A 424 25.88 -40.01 -53.62
C ILE A 424 27.39 -39.78 -53.58
N VAL A 425 28.15 -40.88 -53.35
CA VAL A 425 29.60 -40.84 -53.45
C VAL A 425 29.90 -40.66 -54.94
N LYS A 426 30.19 -39.46 -55.41
CA LYS A 426 30.72 -39.16 -56.74
C LYS A 426 32.08 -39.88 -56.79
N LYS A 427 32.13 -41.08 -57.48
CA LYS A 427 33.33 -41.78 -57.76
C LYS A 427 34.16 -40.89 -58.70
N ILE A 428 35.17 -40.25 -58.20
CA ILE A 428 36.09 -39.46 -58.99
C ILE A 428 36.86 -40.47 -59.84
N ILE A 429 36.44 -40.61 -61.12
CA ILE A 429 37.22 -41.37 -62.11
C ILE A 429 38.42 -40.49 -62.44
N ARG A 430 39.58 -40.86 -61.89
CA ARG A 430 40.85 -40.24 -62.31
C ARG A 430 41.02 -40.55 -63.77
N GLY A 431 41.17 -39.55 -64.62
CA GLY A 431 41.50 -39.71 -66.05
C GLY A 431 42.77 -40.53 -66.26
N PRO A 432 42.99 -41.09 -67.46
CA PRO A 432 44.12 -41.95 -67.75
C PRO A 432 45.45 -41.18 -67.46
N GLN A 433 46.37 -41.83 -66.81
CA GLN A 433 47.71 -41.24 -66.62
C GLN A 433 48.41 -41.19 -67.97
N THR A 434 48.75 -40.02 -68.45
CA THR A 434 49.55 -39.81 -69.66
C THR A 434 50.98 -39.46 -69.25
N VAL A 435 51.94 -40.24 -69.76
CA VAL A 435 53.39 -39.95 -69.60
C VAL A 435 53.88 -39.43 -70.93
N ARG A 436 54.40 -38.23 -70.94
CA ARG A 436 55.03 -37.65 -72.15
C ARG A 436 56.56 -37.89 -72.07
N LEU A 437 57.11 -38.44 -73.16
CA LEU A 437 58.54 -38.64 -73.30
C LEU A 437 59.03 -37.72 -74.44
N ASP A 438 60.19 -37.09 -74.20
CA ASP A 438 60.79 -36.23 -75.23
C ASP A 438 61.35 -37.06 -76.35
N SER A 439 60.89 -36.82 -77.63
CA SER A 439 61.29 -37.56 -78.78
C SER A 439 62.78 -37.39 -79.11
N MET A 440 63.39 -36.24 -78.79
CA MET A 440 64.80 -36.01 -79.05
C MET A 440 65.73 -36.85 -78.12
N SER A 441 65.20 -37.25 -77.00
CA SER A 441 65.89 -38.17 -76.08
C SER A 441 65.83 -39.66 -76.53
N LEU A 442 64.86 -39.96 -77.33
CA LEU A 442 64.57 -41.36 -77.79
C LEU A 442 65.05 -41.61 -79.23
N PHE A 443 64.98 -40.66 -80.14
CA PHE A 443 65.25 -40.85 -81.53
C PHE A 443 66.25 -39.78 -82.03
N ASP A 444 67.03 -40.13 -83.14
CA ASP A 444 67.79 -39.15 -83.87
C ASP A 444 66.89 -38.42 -84.87
N THR A 445 67.23 -37.20 -85.25
CA THR A 445 66.46 -36.36 -86.20
C THR A 445 66.27 -37.13 -87.51
N GLY A 446 65.02 -37.30 -87.90
CA GLY A 446 64.66 -37.98 -89.18
C GLY A 446 64.77 -39.50 -89.08
N LYS A 447 64.96 -40.12 -87.96
CA LYS A 447 65.00 -41.57 -87.78
C LYS A 447 63.95 -42.14 -86.85
N TRP A 448 63.43 -43.29 -87.19
CA TRP A 448 62.39 -44.01 -86.39
C TRP A 448 63.03 -45.07 -85.45
N GLN A 449 64.31 -45.35 -85.61
CA GLN A 449 65.02 -46.25 -84.73
C GLN A 449 65.46 -45.64 -83.46
N LEU A 450 65.22 -46.33 -82.29
CA LEU A 450 65.65 -45.86 -80.97
C LEU A 450 67.18 -45.76 -80.88
N LYS A 451 67.63 -44.61 -80.28
CA LYS A 451 69.06 -44.43 -79.98
C LYS A 451 69.65 -45.57 -79.10
N PRO A 452 70.90 -45.98 -79.26
CA PRO A 452 71.56 -46.90 -78.37
C PRO A 452 71.52 -46.38 -76.92
N GLY A 453 70.85 -47.16 -76.00
CA GLY A 453 70.71 -46.73 -74.57
C GLY A 453 69.40 -46.04 -74.21
N SER A 454 68.60 -45.55 -75.18
CA SER A 454 67.28 -44.91 -74.92
C SER A 454 66.20 -45.88 -74.39
N THR A 455 66.36 -47.18 -74.60
CA THR A 455 65.54 -48.21 -74.03
C THR A 455 65.49 -48.17 -72.49
N LYS A 456 66.57 -47.76 -71.80
CA LYS A 456 66.58 -47.63 -70.33
C LYS A 456 65.69 -46.44 -69.89
N LEU A 457 65.70 -45.36 -70.62
CA LEU A 457 64.83 -44.20 -70.35
C LEU A 457 63.38 -44.58 -70.53
N LEU A 458 63.04 -45.33 -71.56
CA LEU A 458 61.67 -45.82 -71.81
C LEU A 458 61.20 -46.74 -70.75
N VAL A 459 62.03 -47.68 -70.35
CA VAL A 459 61.70 -48.64 -69.25
C VAL A 459 61.57 -47.95 -67.93
N ASN A 460 62.48 -47.02 -67.57
CA ASN A 460 62.37 -46.23 -66.34
C ASN A 460 61.09 -45.35 -66.25
N SER A 461 60.68 -44.79 -67.40
CA SER A 461 59.45 -44.02 -67.49
C SER A 461 58.17 -44.86 -67.34
N LEU A 462 58.23 -46.10 -67.75
CA LEU A 462 57.13 -47.08 -67.64
C LEU A 462 57.09 -47.80 -66.29
N VAL A 463 58.19 -47.85 -65.53
CA VAL A 463 58.24 -48.54 -64.20
C VAL A 463 57.21 -47.98 -63.22
N GLY A 464 56.87 -46.69 -63.36
CA GLY A 464 55.83 -46.05 -62.51
C GLY A 464 54.41 -46.40 -62.89
N ILE A 465 54.15 -46.98 -64.01
CA ILE A 465 52.82 -47.29 -64.54
C ILE A 465 52.44 -48.69 -64.13
N LYS A 466 51.71 -48.85 -63.05
CA LYS A 466 51.12 -50.13 -62.64
C LYS A 466 49.84 -50.38 -63.45
N ALA A 467 50.03 -51.02 -64.58
CA ALA A 467 48.91 -51.49 -65.39
C ALA A 467 48.17 -52.64 -64.70
N LYS A 468 46.88 -52.58 -64.55
CA LYS A 468 46.00 -53.61 -64.06
C LYS A 468 45.59 -54.49 -65.23
N PRO A 469 45.32 -55.77 -65.01
CA PRO A 469 44.79 -56.64 -66.06
C PRO A 469 43.54 -56.05 -66.70
N GLY A 470 43.53 -55.93 -68.06
CA GLY A 470 42.42 -55.29 -68.80
C GLY A 470 42.64 -53.87 -69.15
N TRP A 471 43.82 -53.25 -68.83
CA TRP A 471 44.10 -51.87 -69.26
C TRP A 471 44.75 -51.89 -70.63
N LEU A 472 44.27 -50.99 -71.49
CA LEU A 472 44.84 -50.72 -72.79
C LEU A 472 45.92 -49.65 -72.67
N ILE A 473 47.12 -49.90 -73.14
CA ILE A 473 48.17 -48.86 -73.21
C ILE A 473 48.22 -48.39 -74.66
N VAL A 474 47.91 -47.14 -74.85
CA VAL A 474 47.97 -46.49 -76.19
C VAL A 474 49.28 -45.72 -76.20
N VAL A 475 50.15 -46.06 -77.19
CA VAL A 475 51.38 -45.35 -77.45
C VAL A 475 51.11 -44.46 -78.72
N ALA A 476 51.29 -43.16 -78.56
CA ALA A 476 51.14 -42.22 -79.66
C ALA A 476 52.47 -41.52 -79.93
N GLY A 477 52.99 -41.64 -81.09
CA GLY A 477 54.15 -40.92 -81.59
C GLY A 477 53.73 -39.61 -82.23
N HIS A 478 54.50 -38.54 -81.94
CA HIS A 478 54.30 -37.23 -82.55
C HIS A 478 55.62 -36.74 -83.15
N THR A 479 55.54 -36.14 -84.36
CA THR A 479 56.63 -35.41 -85.03
C THR A 479 56.42 -33.92 -84.86
N ASP A 480 57.51 -33.13 -85.08
CA ASP A 480 57.36 -31.68 -85.18
C ASP A 480 56.67 -31.27 -86.49
N SER A 481 56.40 -29.99 -86.65
CA SER A 481 55.74 -29.42 -87.83
C SER A 481 56.77 -29.07 -88.98
N THR A 482 58.01 -29.52 -88.89
CA THR A 482 59.06 -29.19 -89.85
C THR A 482 59.22 -30.33 -90.81
N GLY A 483 59.10 -30.04 -92.15
CA GLY A 483 59.26 -31.03 -93.22
C GLY A 483 57.96 -31.38 -93.88
N ASP A 484 58.00 -32.42 -94.74
CA ASP A 484 56.81 -32.88 -95.56
C ASP A 484 55.87 -33.73 -94.66
N ASP A 485 54.56 -33.41 -94.68
CA ASP A 485 53.51 -34.05 -93.88
C ASP A 485 53.45 -35.58 -94.07
N LYS A 486 53.68 -36.07 -95.24
CA LYS A 486 53.69 -37.52 -95.50
C LYS A 486 54.86 -38.22 -94.85
N SER A 487 56.05 -37.58 -94.91
CA SER A 487 57.24 -38.11 -94.26
C SER A 487 57.12 -38.06 -92.78
N ASN A 488 56.51 -36.99 -92.21
CA ASN A 488 56.23 -36.87 -90.75
C ASN A 488 55.20 -37.90 -90.24
N GLN A 489 54.22 -38.19 -91.07
CA GLN A 489 53.22 -39.21 -90.75
C GLN A 489 53.83 -40.64 -90.73
N VAL A 490 54.75 -40.95 -91.66
CA VAL A 490 55.47 -42.25 -91.70
C VAL A 490 56.41 -42.34 -90.46
N LEU A 491 57.02 -41.24 -90.01
CA LEU A 491 57.92 -41.21 -88.87
C LEU A 491 57.17 -41.34 -87.56
N SER A 492 55.87 -40.93 -87.51
CA SER A 492 55.03 -41.02 -86.25
C SER A 492 54.43 -42.39 -86.02
N LEU A 493 54.31 -43.21 -87.03
CA LEU A 493 53.84 -44.58 -87.03
C LEU A 493 54.96 -45.58 -86.53
#